data_1fbbefde60e517783fbfb6405aad707e
#
_entry.id   1fbbefde60e517783fbfb6405aad707e
#
_cell.length_a   1.000
_cell.length_b   1.000
_cell.length_c   1.000
_cell.angle_alpha   90.00
_cell.angle_beta   90.00
_cell.angle_gamma   90.00
#
_symmetry.space_group_name_H-M   'P 1'
#
loop_
_entity.id
_entity.type
_entity.pdbx_description
1 polymer ?
#
loop_
_entity_poly.entity_id
_entity_poly.type
_entity_poly.pdbx_seq_one_letter_code
_entity_poly.pdbx_strand_id
1 'polypeptide(L)'
;CELTMHLVKGLRRGAYDLVVIKQELDALVPGARPIRRERLEWVAAAEGVAPPARGAEVRLVLSPEPCVYRRRAIQALEAAGWRWSVVYTSPSLAGAAAAVRAGMGLTVLPRTLVPAGLAPLIGRTGLPALRETAICLLLRDKAPPAAEVLARAIEQHLA
;
A
#
# COMPACT_ATOMS: atom_id res chain seq x y z
N CYS A 1 -9.92 2.56 -9.05
CA CYS A 1 -9.19 1.69 -8.11
C CYS A 1 -10.13 1.34 -6.97
N GLU A 2 -10.41 0.06 -6.77
CA GLU A 2 -11.30 -0.41 -5.71
C GLU A 2 -10.51 -1.04 -4.57
N LEU A 3 -11.10 -1.08 -3.38
CA LEU A 3 -10.50 -1.71 -2.22
C LEU A 3 -10.48 -3.24 -2.39
N THR A 4 -9.41 -3.88 -1.94
CA THR A 4 -9.21 -5.34 -2.04
C THR A 4 -10.45 -6.16 -1.63
N MET A 5 -11.10 -5.78 -0.54
CA MET A 5 -12.30 -6.50 -0.07
C MET A 5 -13.47 -6.43 -1.05
N HIS A 6 -13.66 -5.31 -1.75
CA HIS A 6 -14.71 -5.17 -2.75
C HIS A 6 -14.42 -6.01 -3.99
N LEU A 7 -13.14 -6.03 -4.44
CA LEU A 7 -12.70 -6.85 -5.57
C LEU A 7 -12.88 -8.34 -5.29
N VAL A 8 -12.46 -8.81 -4.10
CA VAL A 8 -12.62 -10.22 -3.70
C VAL A 8 -14.10 -10.61 -3.61
N LYS A 9 -14.95 -9.74 -3.05
CA LYS A 9 -16.39 -9.97 -2.99
C LYS A 9 -17.03 -10.00 -4.38
N GLY A 10 -16.61 -9.10 -5.27
CA GLY A 10 -17.05 -9.07 -6.67
C GLY A 10 -16.66 -10.35 -7.42
N LEU A 11 -15.41 -10.81 -7.25
CA LEU A 11 -14.92 -12.07 -7.83
C LEU A 11 -15.77 -13.27 -7.38
N ARG A 12 -16.02 -13.39 -6.08
CA ARG A 12 -16.85 -14.48 -5.51
C ARG A 12 -18.28 -14.48 -5.99
N ARG A 13 -18.82 -13.32 -6.36
CA ARG A 13 -20.17 -13.15 -6.91
C ARG A 13 -20.23 -13.31 -8.44
N GLY A 14 -19.09 -13.51 -9.09
CA GLY A 14 -19.01 -13.62 -10.55
C GLY A 14 -19.09 -12.28 -11.30
N ALA A 15 -18.96 -11.15 -10.59
CA ALA A 15 -18.88 -9.84 -11.22
C ALA A 15 -17.54 -9.60 -11.95
N TYR A 16 -16.51 -10.34 -11.54
CA TYR A 16 -15.17 -10.33 -12.13
C TYR A 16 -14.71 -11.75 -12.35
N ASP A 17 -13.94 -11.99 -13.41
CA ASP A 17 -13.30 -13.28 -13.69
C ASP A 17 -11.86 -13.33 -13.11
N LEU A 18 -11.23 -12.15 -13.00
CA LEU A 18 -9.87 -11.97 -12.51
C LEU A 18 -9.77 -10.63 -11.77
N VAL A 19 -9.05 -10.60 -10.67
CA VAL A 19 -8.72 -9.37 -9.94
C VAL A 19 -7.24 -9.36 -9.54
N VAL A 20 -6.67 -8.15 -9.52
CA VAL A 20 -5.34 -7.89 -8.95
C VAL A 20 -5.53 -7.12 -7.66
N ILE A 21 -5.01 -7.66 -6.58
CA ILE A 21 -5.21 -7.14 -5.22
C ILE A 21 -3.88 -6.98 -4.49
N LYS A 22 -3.88 -6.13 -3.47
CA LYS A 22 -2.74 -5.96 -2.59
C LYS A 22 -3.03 -6.56 -1.23
N GLN A 23 -2.09 -7.35 -0.71
CA GLN A 23 -2.27 -8.09 0.54
C GLN A 23 -1.01 -8.09 1.40
N GLU A 24 -1.19 -8.44 2.64
CA GLU A 24 -0.10 -8.83 3.54
C GLU A 24 0.34 -10.25 3.18
N LEU A 25 1.66 -10.49 3.15
CA LEU A 25 2.22 -11.81 2.81
C LEU A 25 1.81 -12.92 3.79
N ASP A 26 1.54 -12.54 5.03
CA ASP A 26 1.14 -13.42 6.12
C ASP A 26 -0.38 -13.57 6.28
N ALA A 27 -1.17 -12.93 5.42
CA ALA A 27 -2.63 -12.96 5.46
C ALA A 27 -3.25 -12.98 4.06
N LEU A 28 -2.81 -13.94 3.23
CA LEU A 28 -3.33 -14.07 1.86
C LEU A 28 -4.76 -14.62 1.85
N VAL A 29 -5.59 -14.05 0.98
CA VAL A 29 -6.90 -14.63 0.66
C VAL A 29 -6.69 -16.00 0.01
N PRO A 30 -7.47 -17.03 0.39
CA PRO A 30 -7.39 -18.35 -0.24
C PRO A 30 -7.48 -18.27 -1.77
N GLY A 31 -6.57 -18.96 -2.45
CA GLY A 31 -6.45 -18.95 -3.91
C GLY A 31 -5.69 -17.75 -4.50
N ALA A 32 -5.31 -16.76 -3.68
CA ALA A 32 -4.50 -15.65 -4.16
C ALA A 32 -3.06 -16.10 -4.47
N ARG A 33 -2.59 -15.80 -5.68
CA ARG A 33 -1.22 -16.07 -6.12
C ARG A 33 -0.40 -14.78 -6.03
N PRO A 34 0.64 -14.71 -5.17
CA PRO A 34 1.56 -13.58 -5.15
C PRO A 34 2.35 -13.52 -6.45
N ILE A 35 2.30 -12.38 -7.14
CA ILE A 35 3.04 -12.16 -8.40
C ILE A 35 4.19 -11.15 -8.23
N ARG A 36 4.12 -10.29 -7.20
CA ARG A 36 5.17 -9.33 -6.89
C ARG A 36 5.17 -8.96 -5.42
N ARG A 37 6.35 -8.89 -4.81
CA ARG A 37 6.53 -8.30 -3.48
C ARG A 37 6.79 -6.80 -3.61
N GLU A 38 6.21 -6.03 -2.71
CA GLU A 38 6.40 -4.59 -2.62
C GLU A 38 7.08 -4.23 -1.31
N ARG A 39 8.26 -3.62 -1.40
CA ARG A 39 8.90 -2.97 -0.26
C ARG A 39 8.26 -1.62 -0.03
N LEU A 40 7.78 -1.42 1.18
CA LEU A 40 7.17 -0.16 1.59
C LEU A 40 8.19 0.76 2.21
N GLU A 41 8.05 2.06 1.92
CA GLU A 41 8.90 3.11 2.44
C GLU A 41 8.06 4.18 3.13
N TRP A 42 8.58 4.77 4.20
CA TRP A 42 8.10 6.03 4.73
C TRP A 42 8.44 7.13 3.73
N VAL A 43 7.47 7.93 3.37
CA VAL A 43 7.60 8.94 2.31
C VAL A 43 7.19 10.31 2.85
N ALA A 44 8.03 11.30 2.57
CA ALA A 44 7.82 12.72 2.93
C ALA A 44 7.88 13.61 1.69
N ALA A 45 7.68 14.91 1.85
CA ALA A 45 8.05 15.89 0.83
C ALA A 45 9.56 15.80 0.56
N ALA A 46 9.96 15.93 -0.71
CA ALA A 46 11.36 15.82 -1.12
C ALA A 46 12.24 16.92 -0.51
N GLU A 47 11.65 18.07 -0.24
CA GLU A 47 12.34 19.24 0.31
C GLU A 47 11.71 19.70 1.63
N GLY A 48 12.54 20.18 2.53
CA GLY A 48 12.11 20.92 3.72
C GLY A 48 11.49 20.10 4.87
N VAL A 49 11.43 18.75 4.75
CA VAL A 49 10.84 17.91 5.80
C VAL A 49 11.93 17.04 6.44
N ALA A 50 12.25 17.36 7.68
CA ALA A 50 13.06 16.48 8.50
C ALA A 50 12.23 15.27 8.99
N PRO A 51 12.84 14.08 9.11
CA PRO A 51 12.16 12.95 9.73
C PRO A 51 11.79 13.29 11.18
N PRO A 52 10.67 12.74 11.70
CA PRO A 52 10.26 13.01 13.06
C PRO A 52 11.34 12.55 14.06
N ALA A 53 11.64 13.39 15.03
CA ALA A 53 12.56 13.04 16.11
C ALA A 53 11.95 11.90 16.95
N ARG A 54 12.82 11.08 17.57
CA ARG A 54 12.35 10.02 18.46
C ARG A 54 11.55 10.61 19.62
N GLY A 55 10.35 10.07 19.86
CA GLY A 55 9.41 10.60 20.86
C GLY A 55 8.45 11.68 20.35
N ALA A 56 8.69 12.23 19.17
CA ALA A 56 7.71 13.09 18.51
C ALA A 56 6.52 12.28 17.99
N GLU A 57 5.39 12.96 17.81
CA GLU A 57 4.23 12.36 17.17
C GLU A 57 4.43 12.28 15.64
N VAL A 58 4.17 11.10 15.07
CA VAL A 58 4.20 10.90 13.62
C VAL A 58 2.85 11.26 13.03
N ARG A 59 2.81 12.35 12.26
CA ARG A 59 1.61 12.78 11.55
C ARG A 59 1.49 12.02 10.22
N LEU A 60 0.36 11.38 9.98
CA LEU A 60 0.17 10.48 8.84
C LEU A 60 -0.88 11.00 7.86
N VAL A 61 -0.55 10.88 6.59
CA VAL A 61 -1.46 11.08 5.46
C VAL A 61 -1.69 9.71 4.81
N LEU A 62 -2.88 9.15 4.96
CA LEU A 62 -3.15 7.76 4.59
C LEU A 62 -4.44 7.61 3.77
N SER A 63 -4.55 6.49 3.09
CA SER A 63 -5.82 6.09 2.47
C SER A 63 -6.86 5.70 3.54
N PRO A 64 -8.18 5.76 3.22
CA PRO A 64 -9.21 5.25 4.12
C PRO A 64 -9.07 3.74 4.35
N GLU A 65 -9.65 3.25 5.42
CA GLU A 65 -9.79 1.81 5.64
C GLU A 65 -10.81 1.18 4.69
N PRO A 66 -10.60 -0.11 4.34
CA PRO A 66 -9.42 -0.94 4.63
C PRO A 66 -8.31 -0.73 3.58
N CYS A 67 -7.11 -0.40 4.02
CA CYS A 67 -5.94 -0.23 3.17
C CYS A 67 -4.73 -0.95 3.78
N VAL A 68 -4.09 -1.83 3.02
CA VAL A 68 -2.93 -2.61 3.49
C VAL A 68 -1.75 -1.72 3.88
N TYR A 69 -1.48 -0.64 3.15
CA TYR A 69 -0.39 0.29 3.47
C TYR A 69 -0.67 1.06 4.76
N ARG A 70 -1.92 1.52 4.96
CA ARG A 70 -2.36 2.14 6.21
C ARG A 70 -2.12 1.21 7.39
N ARG A 71 -2.55 -0.04 7.28
CA ARG A 71 -2.39 -1.03 8.34
C ARG A 71 -0.92 -1.31 8.65
N ARG A 72 -0.06 -1.46 7.62
CA ARG A 72 1.40 -1.66 7.80
C ARG A 72 2.06 -0.47 8.49
N ALA A 73 1.68 0.77 8.15
CA ALA A 73 2.18 1.97 8.81
C ALA A 73 1.84 1.99 10.30
N ILE A 74 0.57 1.79 10.62
CA ILE A 74 0.07 1.83 12.01
C ILE A 74 0.68 0.71 12.84
N GLN A 75 0.65 -0.53 12.35
CA GLN A 75 1.25 -1.69 13.04
C GLN A 75 2.75 -1.49 13.34
N ALA A 76 3.50 -0.92 12.40
CA ALA A 76 4.92 -0.67 12.61
C ALA A 76 5.16 0.36 13.71
N LEU A 77 4.41 1.46 13.71
CA LEU A 77 4.51 2.51 14.73
C LEU A 77 4.09 2.01 16.11
N GLU A 78 2.97 1.30 16.20
CA GLU A 78 2.47 0.72 17.46
C GLU A 78 3.47 -0.28 18.06
N ALA A 79 3.98 -1.20 17.23
CA ALA A 79 4.97 -2.19 17.68
C ALA A 79 6.27 -1.56 18.17
N ALA A 80 6.63 -0.38 17.67
CA ALA A 80 7.82 0.36 18.08
C ALA A 80 7.55 1.42 19.15
N GLY A 81 6.32 1.53 19.66
CA GLY A 81 5.94 2.47 20.72
C GLY A 81 5.95 3.94 20.27
N TRP A 82 5.77 4.23 18.99
CA TRP A 82 5.68 5.59 18.50
C TRP A 82 4.26 6.14 18.67
N ARG A 83 4.17 7.42 19.04
CA ARG A 83 2.90 8.17 18.99
C ARG A 83 2.61 8.55 17.54
N TRP A 84 1.37 8.45 17.13
CA TRP A 84 0.97 8.79 15.77
C TRP A 84 -0.46 9.35 15.72
N SER A 85 -0.76 10.13 14.69
CA SER A 85 -2.12 10.57 14.35
C SER A 85 -2.32 10.57 12.84
N VAL A 86 -3.55 10.30 12.38
CA VAL A 86 -3.92 10.47 10.98
C VAL A 86 -4.48 11.87 10.80
N VAL A 87 -3.70 12.74 10.20
CA VAL A 87 -4.05 14.16 10.02
C VAL A 87 -4.81 14.43 8.71
N TYR A 88 -4.71 13.50 7.75
CA TYR A 88 -5.44 13.61 6.48
C TYR A 88 -5.70 12.23 5.89
N THR A 89 -6.91 12.03 5.35
CA THR A 89 -7.30 10.79 4.69
C THR A 89 -7.77 11.10 3.27
N SER A 90 -7.20 10.38 2.29
CA SER A 90 -7.59 10.51 0.88
C SER A 90 -7.62 9.14 0.19
N PRO A 91 -8.67 8.79 -0.57
CA PRO A 91 -8.70 7.59 -1.40
C PRO A 91 -7.84 7.74 -2.67
N SER A 92 -7.43 8.96 -2.99
CA SER A 92 -6.64 9.29 -4.17
C SER A 92 -5.15 9.44 -3.83
N LEU A 93 -4.28 8.76 -4.59
CA LEU A 93 -2.83 8.94 -4.47
C LEU A 93 -2.43 10.40 -4.74
N ALA A 94 -3.05 11.06 -5.71
CA ALA A 94 -2.77 12.46 -6.02
C ALA A 94 -3.12 13.40 -4.85
N GLY A 95 -4.26 13.17 -4.19
CA GLY A 95 -4.68 13.94 -3.01
C GLY A 95 -3.75 13.70 -1.81
N ALA A 96 -3.38 12.44 -1.54
CA ALA A 96 -2.42 12.11 -0.50
C ALA A 96 -1.04 12.74 -0.78
N ALA A 97 -0.56 12.65 -2.03
CA ALA A 97 0.71 13.24 -2.43
C ALA A 97 0.71 14.77 -2.29
N ALA A 98 -0.39 15.44 -2.63
CA ALA A 98 -0.53 16.89 -2.44
C ALA A 98 -0.44 17.29 -0.96
N ALA A 99 -1.12 16.56 -0.07
CA ALA A 99 -1.09 16.79 1.36
C ALA A 99 0.32 16.56 1.95
N VAL A 100 1.03 15.51 1.52
CA VAL A 100 2.42 15.25 1.94
C VAL A 100 3.35 16.34 1.43
N ARG A 101 3.24 16.79 0.16
CA ARG A 101 4.02 17.91 -0.37
C ARG A 101 3.80 19.22 0.41
N ALA A 102 2.57 19.44 0.87
CA ALA A 102 2.23 20.59 1.71
C ALA A 102 2.76 20.46 3.16
N GLY A 103 3.52 19.41 3.49
CA GLY A 103 4.10 19.22 4.82
C GLY A 103 3.10 18.78 5.90
N MET A 104 1.92 18.28 5.52
CA MET A 104 0.92 17.86 6.50
C MET A 104 1.38 16.65 7.31
N GLY A 105 2.19 15.74 6.73
CA GLY A 105 2.69 14.56 7.40
C GLY A 105 3.40 13.61 6.46
N LEU A 106 3.62 12.38 6.93
CA LEU A 106 4.24 11.29 6.19
C LEU A 106 3.18 10.38 5.58
N THR A 107 3.55 9.67 4.52
CA THR A 107 2.76 8.56 4.00
C THR A 107 3.60 7.30 3.85
N VAL A 108 2.97 6.20 3.47
CA VAL A 108 3.64 4.92 3.16
C VAL A 108 3.28 4.51 1.74
N LEU A 109 4.29 4.32 0.92
CA LEU A 109 4.16 3.90 -0.48
C LEU A 109 5.21 2.85 -0.83
N PRO A 110 4.92 1.97 -1.80
CA PRO A 110 5.98 1.21 -2.45
C PRO A 110 6.98 2.16 -3.12
N ARG A 111 8.25 1.83 -3.04
CA ARG A 111 9.32 2.65 -3.64
C ARG A 111 9.08 2.96 -5.12
N THR A 112 8.47 2.04 -5.85
CA THR A 112 8.15 2.18 -7.27
C THR A 112 6.98 3.12 -7.58
N LEU A 113 6.23 3.54 -6.56
CA LEU A 113 5.04 4.39 -6.70
C LEU A 113 5.20 5.77 -6.06
N VAL A 114 6.42 6.16 -5.68
CA VAL A 114 6.66 7.48 -5.06
C VAL A 114 6.55 8.55 -6.13
N PRO A 115 5.58 9.49 -6.02
CA PRO A 115 5.37 10.54 -7.02
C PRO A 115 6.47 11.60 -6.98
N ALA A 116 6.63 12.35 -8.06
CA ALA A 116 7.51 13.51 -8.10
C ALA A 116 7.19 14.53 -6.99
N GLY A 117 8.22 15.12 -6.41
CA GLY A 117 8.13 16.05 -5.27
C GLY A 117 7.98 15.36 -3.91
N LEU A 118 7.96 14.03 -3.87
CA LEU A 118 8.08 13.23 -2.66
C LEU A 118 9.36 12.39 -2.69
N ALA A 119 9.86 12.03 -1.52
CA ALA A 119 11.04 11.19 -1.38
C ALA A 119 10.88 10.15 -0.27
N PRO A 120 11.43 8.92 -0.44
CA PRO A 120 11.52 7.96 0.63
C PRO A 120 12.48 8.48 1.71
N LEU A 121 12.10 8.28 2.97
CA LEU A 121 12.97 8.54 4.13
C LEU A 121 13.89 7.33 4.34
N ILE A 122 14.96 7.22 3.55
CA ILE A 122 15.90 6.10 3.62
C ILE A 122 16.95 6.38 4.70
N GLY A 123 17.16 5.41 5.59
CA GLY A 123 18.32 5.34 6.49
C GLY A 123 18.10 5.94 7.87
N ARG A 124 18.34 7.22 8.11
CA ARG A 124 18.52 7.78 9.47
C ARG A 124 17.27 8.36 10.14
N THR A 125 16.10 7.77 9.95
CA THR A 125 14.86 8.36 10.47
C THR A 125 14.48 7.93 11.87
N GLY A 126 15.05 6.82 12.36
CA GLY A 126 14.58 6.17 13.60
C GLY A 126 13.16 5.56 13.47
N LEU A 127 12.46 5.79 12.36
CA LEU A 127 11.17 5.18 12.10
C LEU A 127 11.31 3.65 11.95
N PRO A 128 10.31 2.88 12.40
CA PRO A 128 10.36 1.42 12.31
C PRO A 128 10.32 0.94 10.85
N ALA A 129 10.98 -0.19 10.60
CA ALA A 129 10.90 -0.85 9.30
C ALA A 129 9.48 -1.29 9.00
N LEU A 130 9.07 -1.13 7.75
CA LEU A 130 7.78 -1.55 7.27
C LEU A 130 7.85 -2.98 6.74
N ARG A 131 6.86 -3.81 7.10
CA ARG A 131 6.74 -5.16 6.52
C ARG A 131 6.27 -5.05 5.08
N GLU A 132 6.79 -5.94 4.24
CA GLU A 132 6.43 -6.03 2.83
C GLU A 132 4.95 -6.38 2.63
N THR A 133 4.43 -5.98 1.48
CA THR A 133 3.14 -6.39 0.94
C THR A 133 3.34 -7.18 -0.36
N ALA A 134 2.27 -7.78 -0.85
CA ALA A 134 2.28 -8.45 -2.14
C ALA A 134 1.18 -7.91 -3.05
N ILE A 135 1.50 -7.79 -4.32
CA ILE A 135 0.52 -7.78 -5.39
C ILE A 135 0.19 -9.25 -5.67
N CYS A 136 -1.10 -9.56 -5.58
CA CYS A 136 -1.60 -10.92 -5.81
C CYS A 136 -2.64 -10.92 -6.92
N LEU A 137 -2.68 -12.00 -7.65
CA LEU A 137 -3.68 -12.29 -8.66
C LEU A 137 -4.64 -13.33 -8.15
N LEU A 138 -5.91 -13.13 -8.40
CA LEU A 138 -6.99 -14.05 -8.05
C LEU A 138 -7.87 -14.28 -9.27
N LEU A 139 -8.10 -15.55 -9.60
CA LEU A 139 -9.04 -15.98 -10.64
C LEU A 139 -10.29 -16.54 -9.98
N ARG A 140 -11.42 -16.35 -10.63
CA ARG A 140 -12.68 -17.00 -10.27
C ARG A 140 -12.60 -18.50 -10.56
N ASP A 141 -13.26 -19.30 -9.74
CA ASP A 141 -13.47 -20.72 -10.07
C ASP A 141 -14.17 -20.84 -11.44
N LYS A 142 -13.63 -21.67 -12.31
CA LYS A 142 -14.08 -21.81 -13.70
C LYS A 142 -14.04 -20.49 -14.48
N ALA A 143 -12.96 -19.74 -14.32
CA ALA A 143 -12.72 -18.54 -15.13
C ALA A 143 -12.67 -18.89 -16.64
N PRO A 144 -13.14 -18.00 -17.53
CA PRO A 144 -13.06 -18.23 -18.96
C PRO A 144 -11.58 -18.26 -19.43
N PRO A 145 -11.26 -18.96 -20.53
CA PRO A 145 -9.89 -19.04 -21.06
C PRO A 145 -9.21 -17.67 -21.28
N ALA A 146 -9.99 -16.66 -21.67
CA ALA A 146 -9.49 -15.30 -21.85
C ALA A 146 -8.94 -14.70 -20.55
N ALA A 147 -9.58 -14.98 -19.40
CA ALA A 147 -9.08 -14.51 -18.10
C ALA A 147 -7.77 -15.19 -17.72
N GLU A 148 -7.59 -16.46 -18.06
CA GLU A 148 -6.33 -17.18 -17.83
C GLU A 148 -5.19 -16.65 -18.71
N VAL A 149 -5.49 -16.31 -19.97
CA VAL A 149 -4.51 -15.66 -20.86
C VAL A 149 -4.09 -14.33 -20.30
N LEU A 150 -5.05 -13.50 -19.86
CA LEU A 150 -4.76 -12.22 -19.23
C LEU A 150 -3.95 -12.38 -17.93
N ALA A 151 -4.28 -13.38 -17.11
CA ALA A 151 -3.53 -13.68 -15.89
C ALA A 151 -2.04 -13.93 -16.18
N ARG A 152 -1.74 -14.79 -17.16
CA ARG A 152 -0.36 -15.08 -17.58
C ARG A 152 0.36 -13.83 -18.09
N ALA A 153 -0.32 -13.00 -18.89
CA ALA A 153 0.25 -11.75 -19.37
C ALA A 153 0.59 -10.79 -18.23
N ILE A 154 -0.29 -10.66 -17.23
CA ILE A 154 -0.06 -9.83 -16.03
C ILE A 154 1.12 -10.38 -15.23
N GLU A 155 1.19 -11.68 -15.00
CA GLU A 155 2.31 -12.32 -14.29
C GLU A 155 3.65 -12.03 -14.97
N GLN A 156 3.73 -12.14 -16.29
CA GLN A 156 4.94 -11.85 -17.06
C GLN A 156 5.39 -10.38 -17.00
N HIS A 157 4.45 -9.45 -16.89
CA HIS A 157 4.76 -8.02 -16.88
C HIS A 157 5.03 -7.45 -15.48
N LEU A 158 4.52 -8.10 -14.42
CA LEU A 158 4.66 -7.64 -13.04
C LEU A 158 5.67 -8.45 -12.20
N ALA A 159 6.15 -9.57 -12.71
CA ALA A 159 7.10 -10.44 -12.01
C ALA A 159 8.47 -9.76 -11.79
#